data_16ae1747d3824a3a8b3aaa65eecd8aaa
#
_entry.id   16ae1747d3824a3a8b3aaa65eecd8aaa
#
_cell.length_a   1.000
_cell.length_b   1.000
_cell.length_c   1.000
_cell.angle_alpha   90.00
_cell.angle_beta   90.00
_cell.angle_gamma   90.00
#
_symmetry.space_group_name_H-M   'P 1'
#
loop_
_entity.id
_entity.type
_entity.pdbx_description
1 polymer ?
#
loop_
_entity_poly.entity_id
_entity_poly.type
_entity_poly.pdbx_seq_one_letter_code
_entity_poly.pdbx_strand_id
1 'polypeptide(L)'
;MGASIAIAIIIILVFSSSAIVDLIQRKRRDKTGDSIIKEPWVEIHQIPGYRDARKVAAFYPMKGEPNLLPIVEELAREGRLLLPKVTGDATMEFYPIDSLKKDLAPGKFGIMEPRDGLEPWNGDITVFLVPGTKFNWDGSRQGHGKGYYDRYLAKFPSAYKAGIATPAQISETPLEQKDTDIKMNTIIACRERY
;
A
#
# COMPACT_ATOMS: atom_id res chain seq x y z
N MET A 1 -23.96 -41.62 -1.52
CA MET A 1 -24.37 -40.34 -2.17
C MET A 1 -23.98 -39.06 -1.41
N GLY A 2 -23.21 -39.12 -0.34
CA GLY A 2 -22.87 -37.94 0.49
C GLY A 2 -21.54 -37.23 0.15
N ALA A 3 -20.61 -37.87 -0.52
CA ALA A 3 -19.28 -37.31 -0.79
C ALA A 3 -19.21 -36.33 -1.98
N SER A 4 -20.12 -36.47 -2.95
CA SER A 4 -20.13 -35.64 -4.16
C SER A 4 -20.65 -34.21 -3.94
N ILE A 5 -21.50 -34.00 -2.95
CA ILE A 5 -22.10 -32.69 -2.64
C ILE A 5 -21.12 -31.80 -1.89
N ALA A 6 -20.32 -32.37 -0.98
CA ALA A 6 -19.34 -31.61 -0.19
C ALA A 6 -18.19 -31.03 -1.05
N ILE A 7 -17.73 -31.78 -2.05
CA ILE A 7 -16.67 -31.33 -2.96
C ILE A 7 -17.19 -30.20 -3.89
N ALA A 8 -18.45 -30.30 -4.34
CA ALA A 8 -19.06 -29.26 -5.16
C ALA A 8 -19.23 -27.93 -4.41
N ILE A 9 -19.57 -27.97 -3.11
CA ILE A 9 -19.73 -26.77 -2.29
C ILE A 9 -18.36 -26.09 -2.02
N ILE A 10 -17.31 -26.87 -1.79
CA ILE A 10 -15.95 -26.31 -1.57
C ILE A 10 -15.41 -25.68 -2.87
N ILE A 11 -15.65 -26.28 -4.02
CA ILE A 11 -15.25 -25.70 -5.32
C ILE A 11 -16.02 -24.42 -5.62
N ILE A 12 -17.31 -24.36 -5.30
CA ILE A 12 -18.13 -23.16 -5.48
C ILE A 12 -17.66 -22.03 -4.56
N LEU A 13 -17.23 -22.31 -3.32
CA LEU A 13 -16.74 -21.30 -2.38
C LEU A 13 -15.36 -20.74 -2.78
N VAL A 14 -14.47 -21.55 -3.34
CA VAL A 14 -13.15 -21.11 -3.80
C VAL A 14 -13.26 -20.31 -5.11
N PHE A 15 -14.12 -20.72 -6.05
CA PHE A 15 -14.38 -19.95 -7.26
C PHE A 15 -15.21 -18.67 -7.00
N SER A 16 -16.07 -18.66 -5.96
CA SER A 16 -16.83 -17.46 -5.61
C SER A 16 -15.97 -16.35 -5.02
N SER A 17 -14.90 -16.67 -4.32
CA SER A 17 -13.97 -15.68 -3.76
C SER A 17 -13.25 -14.88 -4.86
N SER A 18 -12.70 -15.55 -5.87
CA SER A 18 -12.07 -14.88 -7.01
C SER A 18 -13.08 -14.14 -7.90
N ALA A 19 -14.23 -14.76 -8.17
CA ALA A 19 -15.30 -14.16 -8.97
C ALA A 19 -15.97 -12.97 -8.26
N ILE A 20 -16.08 -13.01 -6.93
CA ILE A 20 -16.62 -11.88 -6.14
C ILE A 20 -15.63 -10.73 -6.14
N VAL A 21 -14.32 -10.99 -5.99
CA VAL A 21 -13.28 -9.96 -6.12
C VAL A 21 -13.28 -9.37 -7.53
N ASP A 22 -13.36 -10.19 -8.57
CA ASP A 22 -13.48 -9.74 -9.97
C ASP A 22 -14.79 -8.97 -10.22
N LEU A 23 -15.89 -9.40 -9.63
CA LEU A 23 -17.19 -8.73 -9.77
C LEU A 23 -17.22 -7.38 -9.04
N ILE A 24 -16.59 -7.30 -7.87
CA ILE A 24 -16.41 -6.04 -7.13
C ILE A 24 -15.48 -5.12 -7.91
N GLN A 25 -14.40 -5.62 -8.49
CA GLN A 25 -13.48 -4.84 -9.31
C GLN A 25 -14.12 -4.42 -10.64
N ARG A 26 -14.93 -5.28 -11.29
CA ARG A 26 -15.72 -4.93 -12.49
C ARG A 26 -16.83 -3.93 -12.19
N LYS A 27 -17.56 -4.07 -11.08
CA LYS A 27 -18.57 -3.07 -10.65
C LYS A 27 -17.96 -1.70 -10.35
N ARG A 28 -16.67 -1.65 -9.98
CA ARG A 28 -15.91 -0.39 -9.86
C ARG A 28 -15.55 0.21 -11.22
N ARG A 29 -15.46 -0.61 -12.30
CA ARG A 29 -15.20 -0.17 -13.68
C ARG A 29 -16.44 0.37 -14.41
N ASP A 30 -17.63 -0.20 -14.19
CA ASP A 30 -18.79 -0.07 -15.10
C ASP A 30 -19.74 1.07 -14.76
N LYS A 31 -19.47 1.88 -13.75
CA LYS A 31 -20.31 3.04 -13.45
C LYS A 31 -19.56 4.33 -13.69
N THR A 32 -19.78 4.86 -14.91
CA THR A 32 -19.71 6.29 -15.29
C THR A 32 -18.56 7.07 -14.65
N GLY A 33 -17.92 7.94 -15.39
CA GLY A 33 -16.85 8.84 -14.99
C GLY A 33 -17.04 9.64 -13.69
N ASP A 34 -18.01 9.25 -12.87
CA ASP A 34 -18.39 9.75 -11.55
C ASP A 34 -18.51 8.64 -10.51
N SER A 35 -17.82 7.50 -10.71
CA SER A 35 -17.77 6.48 -9.67
C SER A 35 -17.07 7.05 -8.44
N ILE A 36 -17.90 7.41 -7.50
CA ILE A 36 -17.68 7.71 -6.10
C ILE A 36 -16.27 7.25 -5.68
N ILE A 37 -15.28 8.08 -5.92
CA ILE A 37 -14.05 8.01 -5.19
C ILE A 37 -14.40 8.55 -3.82
N LYS A 38 -14.89 7.64 -2.96
CA LYS A 38 -15.01 7.89 -1.53
C LYS A 38 -13.70 8.43 -1.07
N GLU A 39 -13.74 9.33 -0.11
CA GLU A 39 -12.52 9.84 0.51
C GLU A 39 -11.54 8.69 0.73
N PRO A 40 -10.29 8.79 0.26
CA PRO A 40 -9.35 7.66 0.24
C PRO A 40 -9.11 7.05 1.62
N TRP A 41 -9.34 7.83 2.65
CA TRP A 41 -9.28 7.46 4.07
C TRP A 41 -10.24 6.32 4.43
N VAL A 42 -11.45 6.32 3.89
CA VAL A 42 -12.46 5.28 4.16
C VAL A 42 -11.98 3.91 3.64
N GLU A 43 -11.37 3.89 2.45
CA GLU A 43 -10.86 2.64 1.88
C GLU A 43 -9.61 2.14 2.64
N ILE A 44 -8.74 3.04 3.09
CA ILE A 44 -7.56 2.67 3.89
C ILE A 44 -7.99 2.06 5.23
N HIS A 45 -8.97 2.62 5.92
CA HIS A 45 -9.51 2.06 7.15
C HIS A 45 -10.22 0.71 6.99
N GLN A 46 -10.55 0.32 5.75
CA GLN A 46 -11.14 -0.98 5.41
C GLN A 46 -10.10 -2.03 5.01
N ILE A 47 -8.83 -1.69 4.94
CA ILE A 47 -7.74 -2.64 4.67
C ILE A 47 -7.75 -3.72 5.75
N PRO A 48 -7.71 -5.02 5.37
CA PRO A 48 -7.61 -6.11 6.33
C PRO A 48 -6.44 -5.91 7.29
N GLY A 49 -6.73 -5.98 8.59
CA GLY A 49 -5.74 -5.82 9.66
C GLY A 49 -5.29 -4.39 9.94
N TYR A 50 -5.76 -3.36 9.20
CA TYR A 50 -5.31 -1.98 9.41
C TYR A 50 -5.60 -1.47 10.82
N ARG A 51 -6.81 -1.73 11.34
CA ARG A 51 -7.23 -1.25 12.67
C ARG A 51 -6.47 -1.94 13.81
N ASP A 52 -6.11 -3.20 13.61
CA ASP A 52 -5.45 -4.05 14.62
C ASP A 52 -3.92 -4.00 14.50
N ALA A 53 -3.39 -3.43 13.42
CA ALA A 53 -1.96 -3.30 13.20
C ALA A 53 -1.31 -2.44 14.28
N ARG A 54 -0.34 -3.01 15.01
CA ARG A 54 0.45 -2.27 15.99
C ARG A 54 1.24 -1.13 15.35
N LYS A 55 1.76 -1.37 14.15
CA LYS A 55 2.45 -0.40 13.31
C LYS A 55 2.00 -0.57 11.86
N VAL A 56 1.87 0.55 11.16
CA VAL A 56 1.54 0.63 9.73
C VAL A 56 2.69 1.33 9.02
N ALA A 57 3.28 0.67 8.04
CA ALA A 57 4.29 1.27 7.19
C ALA A 57 3.60 2.11 6.11
N ALA A 58 3.92 3.40 6.08
CA ALA A 58 3.39 4.36 5.12
C ALA A 58 4.53 5.10 4.41
N PHE A 59 4.21 6.13 3.65
CA PHE A 59 5.19 7.03 3.05
C PHE A 59 4.77 8.48 3.30
N TYR A 60 5.75 9.37 3.37
CA TYR A 60 5.48 10.81 3.35
C TYR A 60 5.30 11.23 1.89
N PRO A 61 4.14 11.82 1.51
CA PRO A 61 3.85 12.05 0.10
C PRO A 61 4.75 13.13 -0.51
N MET A 62 5.15 12.93 -1.77
CA MET A 62 5.84 13.91 -2.59
C MET A 62 4.86 14.66 -3.50
N LYS A 63 5.29 15.80 -4.02
CA LYS A 63 4.49 16.56 -4.99
C LYS A 63 4.06 15.70 -6.17
N GLY A 64 2.75 15.60 -6.37
CA GLY A 64 2.13 14.81 -7.43
C GLY A 64 1.77 13.37 -7.03
N GLU A 65 2.17 12.91 -5.86
CA GLU A 65 1.68 11.66 -5.26
C GLU A 65 0.30 11.85 -4.62
N PRO A 66 -0.38 10.74 -4.26
CA PRO A 66 -1.61 10.82 -3.48
C PRO A 66 -1.37 11.56 -2.16
N ASN A 67 -2.26 12.47 -1.78
CA ASN A 67 -2.16 13.16 -0.50
C ASN A 67 -2.48 12.20 0.65
N LEU A 68 -1.48 11.55 1.19
CA LEU A 68 -1.59 10.61 2.30
C LEU A 68 -1.43 11.28 3.67
N LEU A 69 -1.20 12.61 3.73
CA LEU A 69 -0.91 13.30 4.98
C LEU A 69 -1.94 13.08 6.09
N PRO A 70 -3.27 13.12 5.85
CA PRO A 70 -4.23 12.88 6.92
C PRO A 70 -4.10 11.51 7.57
N ILE A 71 -3.75 10.46 6.81
CA ILE A 71 -3.49 9.12 7.35
C ILE A 71 -2.15 9.10 8.10
N VAL A 72 -1.13 9.75 7.55
CA VAL A 72 0.19 9.87 8.19
C VAL A 72 0.08 10.59 9.55
N GLU A 73 -0.70 11.68 9.62
CA GLU A 73 -0.96 12.43 10.85
C GLU A 73 -1.79 11.61 11.86
N GLU A 74 -2.79 10.87 11.39
CA GLU A 74 -3.58 9.97 12.21
C GLU A 74 -2.70 8.90 12.86
N LEU A 75 -1.93 8.17 12.04
CA LEU A 75 -1.04 7.10 12.50
C LEU A 75 0.06 7.62 13.44
N ALA A 76 0.61 8.80 13.19
CA ALA A 76 1.59 9.43 14.09
C ALA A 76 0.98 9.74 15.46
N ARG A 77 -0.23 10.35 15.47
CA ARG A 77 -0.95 10.67 16.72
C ARG A 77 -1.29 9.42 17.53
N GLU A 78 -1.55 8.30 16.86
CA GLU A 78 -1.82 7.01 17.47
C GLU A 78 -0.54 6.23 17.86
N GLY A 79 0.65 6.75 17.57
CA GLY A 79 1.92 6.06 17.79
C GLY A 79 2.09 4.81 16.92
N ARG A 80 1.44 4.76 15.76
CA ARG A 80 1.41 3.59 14.86
C ARG A 80 2.17 3.79 13.55
N LEU A 81 2.65 5.01 13.27
CA LEU A 81 3.30 5.33 12.02
C LEU A 81 4.71 4.75 11.92
N LEU A 82 5.03 4.17 10.77
CA LEU A 82 6.38 3.92 10.31
C LEU A 82 6.59 4.63 8.98
N LEU A 83 7.68 5.39 8.85
CA LEU A 83 8.09 6.00 7.58
C LEU A 83 9.45 5.48 7.11
N PRO A 84 9.65 5.35 5.78
CA PRO A 84 10.89 4.82 5.23
C PRO A 84 12.00 5.87 5.20
N LYS A 85 13.24 5.40 5.30
CA LYS A 85 14.45 6.13 4.98
C LYS A 85 15.40 5.24 4.21
N VAL A 86 15.98 5.79 3.14
CA VAL A 86 17.03 5.11 2.38
C VAL A 86 18.32 5.21 3.19
N THR A 87 18.89 4.06 3.53
CA THR A 87 20.09 3.96 4.39
C THR A 87 21.35 3.59 3.61
N GLY A 88 21.23 3.25 2.33
CA GLY A 88 22.33 2.92 1.45
C GLY A 88 21.87 2.70 0.01
N ASP A 89 22.77 2.33 -0.89
CA ASP A 89 22.51 2.22 -2.33
C ASP A 89 21.40 1.22 -2.69
N ALA A 90 21.19 0.22 -1.85
CA ALA A 90 20.17 -0.81 -2.06
C ALA A 90 19.30 -1.06 -0.81
N THR A 91 19.48 -0.29 0.26
CA THR A 91 18.87 -0.51 1.55
C THR A 91 17.93 0.62 1.93
N MET A 92 16.82 0.24 2.54
CA MET A 92 15.80 1.11 3.09
C MET A 92 15.31 0.48 4.39
N GLU A 93 15.12 1.30 5.41
CA GLU A 93 14.55 0.87 6.69
C GLU A 93 13.38 1.76 7.06
N PHE A 94 12.49 1.25 7.92
CA PHE A 94 11.34 2.00 8.43
C PHE A 94 11.58 2.41 9.87
N TYR A 95 11.17 3.62 10.21
CA TYR A 95 11.39 4.23 11.52
C TYR A 95 10.06 4.62 12.15
N PRO A 96 9.87 4.40 13.47
CA PRO A 96 8.70 4.88 14.19
C PRO A 96 8.69 6.41 14.26
N ILE A 97 7.55 7.00 13.93
CA ILE A 97 7.33 8.45 13.94
C ILE A 97 6.12 8.75 14.82
N ASP A 98 6.36 9.43 15.91
CA ASP A 98 5.33 9.85 16.85
C ASP A 98 4.98 11.34 16.66
N SER A 99 5.88 12.12 16.04
CA SER A 99 5.67 13.54 15.77
C SER A 99 6.31 13.95 14.45
N LEU A 100 5.49 14.29 13.46
CA LEU A 100 5.99 14.74 12.15
C LEU A 100 6.93 15.96 12.27
N LYS A 101 6.67 16.85 13.24
CA LYS A 101 7.48 18.05 13.46
C LYS A 101 8.84 17.75 14.10
N LYS A 102 8.88 16.78 15.02
CA LYS A 102 10.09 16.48 15.80
C LYS A 102 10.95 15.41 15.15
N ASP A 103 10.32 14.39 14.56
CA ASP A 103 11.00 13.18 14.13
C ASP A 103 11.37 13.21 12.64
N LEU A 104 10.86 14.20 11.88
CA LEU A 104 11.21 14.38 10.48
C LEU A 104 12.10 15.59 10.26
N ALA A 105 12.92 15.50 9.21
CA ALA A 105 13.71 16.60 8.67
C ALA A 105 13.70 16.55 7.13
N PRO A 106 13.92 17.69 6.45
CA PRO A 106 14.14 17.68 5.02
C PRO A 106 15.36 16.82 4.65
N GLY A 107 15.11 15.75 3.90
CA GLY A 107 16.16 14.89 3.34
C GLY A 107 16.56 15.32 1.94
N LYS A 108 17.09 14.38 1.15
CA LYS A 108 17.46 14.62 -0.25
C LYS A 108 16.22 15.05 -1.05
N PHE A 109 16.38 16.05 -1.90
CA PHE A 109 15.30 16.61 -2.75
C PHE A 109 14.14 17.29 -1.99
N GLY A 110 14.34 17.64 -0.71
CA GLY A 110 13.30 18.30 0.08
C GLY A 110 12.19 17.35 0.58
N ILE A 111 12.36 16.05 0.43
CA ILE A 111 11.44 15.04 0.96
C ILE A 111 11.61 14.99 2.47
N MET A 112 10.50 14.98 3.22
CA MET A 112 10.55 14.79 4.66
C MET A 112 10.89 13.33 4.98
N GLU A 113 11.99 13.12 5.69
CA GLU A 113 12.53 11.81 6.04
C GLU A 113 12.73 11.70 7.55
N PRO A 114 12.72 10.47 8.13
CA PRO A 114 13.12 10.25 9.52
C PRO A 114 14.48 10.87 9.83
N ARG A 115 14.58 11.61 10.93
CA ARG A 115 15.84 12.24 11.37
C ARG A 115 16.90 11.19 11.65
N ASP A 116 18.16 11.59 11.56
CA ASP A 116 19.27 10.81 12.08
C ASP A 116 19.15 10.66 13.60
N GLY A 117 19.58 9.51 14.13
CA GLY A 117 19.51 9.18 15.55
C GLY A 117 18.24 8.47 15.98
N LEU A 118 17.26 8.29 15.10
CA LEU A 118 16.15 7.36 15.34
C LEU A 118 16.62 5.91 15.09
N GLU A 119 16.08 4.99 15.89
CA GLU A 119 16.32 3.56 15.68
C GLU A 119 15.34 2.96 14.69
N PRO A 120 15.78 2.16 13.72
CA PRO A 120 14.88 1.49 12.78
C PRO A 120 13.97 0.50 13.51
N TRP A 121 12.75 0.35 13.00
CA TRP A 121 11.80 -0.62 13.52
C TRP A 121 12.25 -2.04 13.19
N ASN A 122 12.40 -2.87 14.20
CA ASN A 122 12.80 -4.28 14.07
C ASN A 122 11.69 -5.29 14.38
N GLY A 123 10.48 -4.81 14.66
CA GLY A 123 9.31 -5.65 14.91
C GLY A 123 8.57 -6.01 13.62
N ASP A 124 7.50 -6.79 13.79
CA ASP A 124 6.63 -7.17 12.68
C ASP A 124 5.86 -5.96 12.09
N ILE A 125 5.60 -6.01 10.79
CA ILE A 125 4.79 -5.06 10.05
C ILE A 125 3.74 -5.84 9.27
N THR A 126 2.49 -5.65 9.64
CA THR A 126 1.37 -6.41 9.05
C THR A 126 0.64 -5.67 7.93
N VAL A 127 0.81 -4.34 7.83
CA VAL A 127 0.18 -3.50 6.79
C VAL A 127 1.19 -2.50 6.23
N PHE A 128 1.25 -2.44 4.89
CA PHE A 128 2.03 -1.48 4.12
C PHE A 128 1.12 -0.65 3.22
N LEU A 129 1.26 0.67 3.28
CA LEU A 129 0.76 1.62 2.30
C LEU A 129 1.92 1.98 1.37
N VAL A 130 1.86 1.55 0.12
CA VAL A 130 3.03 1.50 -0.77
C VAL A 130 2.90 2.53 -1.89
N PRO A 131 3.87 3.45 -2.09
CA PRO A 131 3.89 4.37 -3.21
C PRO A 131 4.39 3.68 -4.50
N GLY A 132 4.16 4.34 -5.62
CA GLY A 132 4.69 3.91 -6.91
C GLY A 132 4.55 4.96 -7.98
N THR A 133 5.19 4.75 -9.12
CA THR A 133 5.05 5.61 -10.30
C THR A 133 3.90 5.17 -11.19
N LYS A 134 3.63 3.86 -11.24
CA LYS A 134 2.50 3.25 -11.96
C LYS A 134 1.98 2.03 -11.20
N PHE A 135 0.69 1.79 -11.36
CA PHE A 135 0.00 0.62 -10.81
C PHE A 135 -0.94 0.03 -11.86
N ASN A 136 -1.21 -1.27 -11.76
CA ASN A 136 -2.29 -1.91 -12.49
C ASN A 136 -3.18 -2.65 -11.50
N TRP A 137 -4.47 -2.78 -11.84
CA TRP A 137 -5.46 -3.40 -10.97
C TRP A 137 -5.19 -4.89 -10.67
N ASP A 138 -4.27 -5.52 -11.40
CA ASP A 138 -3.77 -6.88 -11.13
C ASP A 138 -2.80 -6.96 -9.95
N GLY A 139 -2.55 -5.81 -9.28
CA GLY A 139 -1.63 -5.66 -8.17
C GLY A 139 -0.19 -5.32 -8.57
N SER A 140 0.12 -5.30 -9.87
CA SER A 140 1.46 -4.94 -10.32
C SER A 140 1.76 -3.46 -10.07
N ARG A 141 3.03 -3.16 -9.74
CA ARG A 141 3.52 -1.84 -9.38
C ARG A 141 4.87 -1.56 -10.04
N GLN A 142 5.05 -0.35 -10.50
CA GLN A 142 6.36 0.20 -10.87
C GLN A 142 6.76 1.29 -9.86
N GLY A 143 8.01 1.27 -9.43
CA GLY A 143 8.64 2.32 -8.65
C GLY A 143 9.69 3.05 -9.48
N HIS A 144 10.59 3.79 -8.82
CA HIS A 144 11.67 4.55 -9.47
C HIS A 144 12.86 3.69 -9.95
N GLY A 145 12.70 2.37 -10.05
CA GLY A 145 13.69 1.44 -10.61
C GLY A 145 14.83 1.02 -9.67
N LYS A 146 14.87 1.50 -8.44
CA LYS A 146 15.92 1.12 -7.45
C LYS A 146 15.57 -0.15 -6.65
N GLY A 147 14.32 -0.63 -6.69
CA GLY A 147 13.85 -1.85 -6.03
C GLY A 147 13.88 -1.82 -4.50
N TYR A 148 13.93 -0.63 -3.87
CA TYR A 148 13.95 -0.50 -2.40
C TYR A 148 12.74 -1.19 -1.76
N TYR A 149 11.54 -0.87 -2.26
CA TYR A 149 10.30 -1.44 -1.73
C TYR A 149 10.24 -2.95 -1.96
N ASP A 150 10.59 -3.44 -3.14
CA ASP A 150 10.48 -4.87 -3.44
C ASP A 150 11.36 -5.71 -2.51
N ARG A 151 12.62 -5.28 -2.31
CA ARG A 151 13.53 -5.94 -1.36
C ARG A 151 13.04 -5.86 0.09
N TYR A 152 12.46 -4.74 0.50
CA TYR A 152 11.96 -4.59 1.86
C TYR A 152 10.70 -5.41 2.09
N LEU A 153 9.73 -5.32 1.18
CA LEU A 153 8.46 -6.05 1.24
C LEU A 153 8.63 -7.56 1.21
N ALA A 154 9.69 -8.05 0.55
CA ALA A 154 10.03 -9.48 0.53
C ALA A 154 10.30 -10.05 1.92
N LYS A 155 10.74 -9.20 2.88
CA LYS A 155 10.94 -9.61 4.29
C LYS A 155 9.59 -9.92 5.00
N PHE A 156 8.46 -9.44 4.47
CA PHE A 156 7.13 -9.51 5.08
C PHE A 156 6.10 -10.15 4.12
N PRO A 157 6.25 -11.44 3.78
CA PRO A 157 5.39 -12.09 2.77
C PRO A 157 3.92 -12.11 3.17
N SER A 158 3.61 -12.25 4.46
CA SER A 158 2.25 -12.32 5.00
C SER A 158 1.60 -10.95 5.22
N ALA A 159 2.36 -9.85 5.13
CA ALA A 159 1.82 -8.52 5.34
C ALA A 159 0.86 -8.13 4.20
N TYR A 160 -0.19 -7.38 4.54
CA TYR A 160 -1.08 -6.78 3.55
C TYR A 160 -0.44 -5.55 2.93
N LYS A 161 -0.36 -5.51 1.61
CA LYS A 161 0.29 -4.47 0.83
C LYS A 161 -0.76 -3.74 -0.01
N ALA A 162 -1.05 -2.49 0.33
CA ALA A 162 -1.96 -1.63 -0.42
C ALA A 162 -1.17 -0.61 -1.23
N GLY A 163 -1.26 -0.66 -2.53
CA GLY A 163 -0.73 0.37 -3.42
C GLY A 163 -1.60 1.62 -3.36
N ILE A 164 -1.00 2.77 -3.06
CA ILE A 164 -1.72 4.05 -2.99
C ILE A 164 -1.35 4.86 -4.23
N ALA A 165 -2.35 5.17 -5.04
CA ALA A 165 -2.17 5.76 -6.36
C ALA A 165 -3.05 6.98 -6.58
N THR A 166 -2.67 7.88 -7.47
CA THR A 166 -3.61 8.80 -8.12
C THR A 166 -4.23 8.10 -9.34
N PRO A 167 -5.39 8.52 -9.85
CA PRO A 167 -5.97 7.97 -11.08
C PRO A 167 -5.00 8.03 -12.28
N ALA A 168 -4.15 9.05 -12.36
CA ALA A 168 -3.16 9.19 -13.42
C ALA A 168 -2.01 8.16 -13.35
N GLN A 169 -1.81 7.52 -12.20
CA GLN A 169 -0.81 6.47 -12.02
C GLN A 169 -1.36 5.08 -12.35
N ILE A 170 -2.65 4.94 -12.65
CA ILE A 170 -3.24 3.66 -13.02
C ILE A 170 -2.99 3.40 -14.50
N SER A 171 -2.35 2.28 -14.80
CA SER A 171 -2.13 1.80 -16.17
C SER A 171 -3.29 0.93 -16.62
N GLU A 172 -3.78 1.18 -17.84
CA GLU A 172 -4.79 0.33 -18.48
C GLU A 172 -4.15 -0.93 -19.10
N THR A 173 -2.85 -0.88 -19.37
CA THR A 173 -2.08 -1.99 -19.92
C THR A 173 -1.29 -2.71 -18.83
N PRO A 174 -1.03 -4.02 -18.96
CA PRO A 174 -0.16 -4.75 -18.05
C PRO A 174 1.21 -4.07 -17.89
N LEU A 175 1.72 -4.07 -16.67
CA LEU A 175 3.06 -3.57 -16.38
C LEU A 175 4.07 -4.72 -16.53
N GLU A 176 5.25 -4.40 -17.06
CA GLU A 176 6.38 -5.34 -17.01
C GLU A 176 6.71 -5.65 -15.56
N GLN A 177 6.86 -6.93 -15.25
CA GLN A 177 7.19 -7.42 -13.92
C GLN A 177 8.43 -8.32 -13.98
N LYS A 178 9.28 -8.18 -12.99
CA LYS A 178 10.40 -9.09 -12.74
C LYS A 178 9.99 -10.11 -11.68
N ASP A 179 10.67 -11.23 -11.61
CA ASP A 179 10.42 -12.27 -10.60
C ASP A 179 10.63 -11.76 -9.16
N THR A 180 11.39 -10.66 -9.01
CA THR A 180 11.65 -10.01 -7.72
C THR A 180 10.63 -8.96 -7.33
N ASP A 181 9.71 -8.59 -8.23
CA ASP A 181 8.72 -7.55 -7.96
C ASP A 181 7.59 -8.09 -7.09
N ILE A 182 7.25 -7.33 -6.06
CA ILE A 182 6.21 -7.73 -5.11
C ILE A 182 4.89 -7.09 -5.51
N LYS A 183 3.89 -7.95 -5.76
CA LYS A 183 2.52 -7.50 -6.06
C LYS A 183 1.82 -6.95 -4.82
N MET A 184 0.96 -5.95 -5.07
CA MET A 184 0.05 -5.40 -4.07
C MET A 184 -1.19 -6.28 -3.93
N ASN A 185 -1.71 -6.41 -2.71
CA ASN A 185 -2.97 -7.09 -2.45
C ASN A 185 -4.18 -6.29 -2.95
N THR A 186 -4.06 -4.94 -2.93
CA THR A 186 -5.07 -4.02 -3.46
C THR A 186 -4.42 -2.73 -3.95
N ILE A 187 -5.14 -2.02 -4.82
CA ILE A 187 -4.77 -0.66 -5.24
C ILE A 187 -5.91 0.28 -4.82
N ILE A 188 -5.56 1.35 -4.13
CA ILE A 188 -6.47 2.42 -3.72
C ILE A 188 -6.11 3.67 -4.52
N ALA A 189 -7.04 4.15 -5.33
CA ALA A 189 -6.86 5.34 -6.15
C ALA A 189 -7.46 6.57 -5.47
N CYS A 190 -6.62 7.56 -5.18
CA CYS A 190 -6.98 8.81 -4.51
C CYS A 190 -6.99 9.97 -5.52
N ARG A 191 -8.04 10.79 -5.54
CA ARG A 191 -8.09 11.98 -6.43
C ARG A 191 -7.22 13.13 -5.93
N GLU A 192 -7.10 13.28 -4.63
CA GLU A 192 -6.29 14.33 -4.04
C GLU A 192 -4.79 14.07 -4.24
N ARG A 193 -4.08 15.12 -4.66
CA ARG A 193 -2.62 15.14 -4.81
C ARG A 193 -2.00 16.00 -3.72
N TYR A 194 -0.83 15.59 -3.28
CA TYR A 194 0.04 16.37 -2.41
C TYR A 194 0.82 17.44 -3.20
#